data_29857d62be808abaeff9a2c1ab561073
#
_entry.id   29857d62be808abaeff9a2c1ab561073
#
_cell.length_a   1.000
_cell.length_b   1.000
_cell.length_c   1.000
_cell.angle_alpha   90.00
_cell.angle_beta   90.00
_cell.angle_gamma   90.00
#
_symmetry.space_group_name_H-M   'P 1'
#
loop_
_entity.id
_entity.type
_entity.pdbx_description
1 polymer ?
#
loop_
_entity_poly.entity_id
_entity_poly.type
_entity_poly.pdbx_seq_one_letter_code
_entity_poly.pdbx_strand_id
1 'polypeptide(L)'
;MPADNRAALLKGARQCLEEIGYAHTTARDVASAAGVSLGAISYHFGSKEELMNEAIAEGFRDWADRFATLISDIGAQGPDAIIRQAIPEFYRLMSQSRPLMVGFIDAMTQAEHVPVLREQLAEQYRQSRASASGMITGILGPQLSEAGLDPTVLSSLFLALVDGLVMQYLVDPEATPSAEDLLGLYNVLAP
;
A
#
# COMPACT_ATOMS: atom_id res chain seq x y z
N MET A 1 -19.97 -6.25 21.08
CA MET A 1 -20.52 -4.98 21.49
C MET A 1 -19.65 -3.76 21.10
N PRO A 2 -18.90 -2.97 21.93
CA PRO A 2 -18.17 -1.81 21.41
C PRO A 2 -17.02 -2.16 20.46
N ALA A 3 -16.24 -3.20 20.74
CA ALA A 3 -15.15 -3.65 19.87
C ALA A 3 -15.65 -4.19 18.50
N ASP A 4 -16.85 -4.76 18.50
CA ASP A 4 -17.51 -5.30 17.32
C ASP A 4 -17.92 -4.15 16.36
N ASN A 5 -18.44 -3.04 16.90
CA ASN A 5 -18.83 -1.89 16.08
C ASN A 5 -17.64 -1.19 15.43
N ARG A 6 -16.48 -1.13 16.09
CA ARG A 6 -15.27 -0.53 15.51
C ARG A 6 -14.78 -1.33 14.29
N ALA A 7 -14.69 -2.65 14.44
CA ALA A 7 -14.31 -3.52 13.35
C ALA A 7 -15.33 -3.51 12.20
N ALA A 8 -16.64 -3.48 12.53
CA ALA A 8 -17.70 -3.36 11.55
C ALA A 8 -17.61 -2.04 10.76
N LEU A 9 -17.31 -0.93 11.44
CA LEU A 9 -17.11 0.38 10.79
C LEU A 9 -15.91 0.38 9.86
N LEU A 10 -14.77 -0.18 10.23
CA LEU A 10 -13.59 -0.31 9.34
C LEU A 10 -13.91 -1.17 8.12
N LYS A 11 -14.60 -2.29 8.31
CA LYS A 11 -15.05 -3.12 7.19
C LYS A 11 -16.01 -2.38 6.27
N GLY A 12 -17.00 -1.67 6.83
CA GLY A 12 -17.94 -0.85 6.05
C GLY A 12 -17.25 0.29 5.31
N ALA A 13 -16.25 0.94 5.93
CA ALA A 13 -15.45 1.97 5.28
C ALA A 13 -14.65 1.42 4.10
N ARG A 14 -14.03 0.24 4.23
CA ARG A 14 -13.33 -0.44 3.14
C ARG A 14 -14.26 -0.79 1.99
N GLN A 15 -15.45 -1.30 2.29
CA GLN A 15 -16.48 -1.57 1.26
C GLN A 15 -16.87 -0.28 0.54
N CYS A 16 -17.12 0.81 1.26
CA CYS A 16 -17.44 2.10 0.64
C CYS A 16 -16.29 2.66 -0.20
N LEU A 17 -15.02 2.45 0.22
CA LEU A 17 -13.87 2.82 -0.61
C LEU A 17 -13.87 2.11 -1.96
N GLU A 18 -14.21 0.82 -1.97
CA GLU A 18 -14.22 0.00 -3.19
C GLU A 18 -15.42 0.33 -4.11
N GLU A 19 -16.61 0.55 -3.54
CA GLU A 19 -17.84 0.71 -4.30
C GLU A 19 -18.14 2.17 -4.70
N ILE A 20 -17.79 3.12 -3.84
CA ILE A 20 -18.18 4.54 -3.95
C ILE A 20 -16.97 5.44 -4.16
N GLY A 21 -15.82 5.07 -3.59
CA GLY A 21 -14.60 5.87 -3.53
C GLY A 21 -14.57 6.85 -2.36
N TYR A 22 -13.36 7.31 -2.00
CA TYR A 22 -13.12 8.16 -0.83
C TYR A 22 -13.92 9.47 -0.86
N ALA A 23 -13.84 10.21 -1.99
CA ALA A 23 -14.41 11.54 -2.12
C ALA A 23 -15.95 11.57 -2.05
N HIS A 24 -16.62 10.50 -2.47
CA HIS A 24 -18.07 10.41 -2.55
C HIS A 24 -18.72 9.67 -1.37
N THR A 25 -17.92 8.98 -0.55
CA THR A 25 -18.42 8.25 0.63
C THR A 25 -18.88 9.22 1.71
N THR A 26 -20.12 9.04 2.18
CA THR A 26 -20.66 9.79 3.33
C THR A 26 -20.61 8.95 4.60
N ALA A 27 -20.72 9.61 5.76
CA ALA A 27 -20.81 8.92 7.05
C ALA A 27 -22.02 7.97 7.13
N ARG A 28 -23.12 8.31 6.41
CA ARG A 28 -24.33 7.46 6.35
C ARG A 28 -24.09 6.19 5.55
N ASP A 29 -23.33 6.29 4.47
CA ASP A 29 -22.98 5.11 3.66
C ASP A 29 -22.19 4.11 4.48
N VAL A 30 -21.16 4.59 5.19
CA VAL A 30 -20.33 3.74 6.05
C VAL A 30 -21.13 3.14 7.20
N ALA A 31 -21.96 3.93 7.88
CA ALA A 31 -22.80 3.42 8.98
C ALA A 31 -23.80 2.35 8.47
N SER A 32 -24.37 2.56 7.28
CA SER A 32 -25.27 1.60 6.62
C SER A 32 -24.54 0.32 6.24
N ALA A 33 -23.38 0.41 5.59
CA ALA A 33 -22.57 -0.74 5.20
C ALA A 33 -22.09 -1.55 6.43
N ALA A 34 -21.79 -0.85 7.53
CA ALA A 34 -21.36 -1.48 8.78
C ALA A 34 -22.53 -2.04 9.61
N GLY A 35 -23.79 -1.71 9.30
CA GLY A 35 -24.96 -2.11 10.08
C GLY A 35 -25.01 -1.51 11.50
N VAL A 36 -24.46 -0.30 11.69
CA VAL A 36 -24.36 0.38 12.99
C VAL A 36 -24.99 1.78 12.92
N SER A 37 -25.19 2.39 14.09
CA SER A 37 -25.71 3.75 14.15
C SER A 37 -24.67 4.78 13.69
N LEU A 38 -25.14 5.90 13.11
CA LEU A 38 -24.26 6.99 12.68
C LEU A 38 -23.39 7.54 13.81
N GLY A 39 -23.94 7.59 15.05
CA GLY A 39 -23.21 8.05 16.23
C GLY A 39 -22.01 7.16 16.61
N ALA A 40 -21.97 5.91 16.15
CA ALA A 40 -20.85 5.03 16.40
C ALA A 40 -19.55 5.51 15.72
N ILE A 41 -19.65 6.21 14.59
CA ILE A 41 -18.48 6.79 13.91
C ILE A 41 -17.81 7.82 14.82
N SER A 42 -18.57 8.80 15.32
CA SER A 42 -18.02 9.83 16.20
C SER A 42 -17.49 9.25 17.51
N TYR A 43 -18.13 8.20 18.02
CA TYR A 43 -17.70 7.54 19.25
C TYR A 43 -16.37 6.79 19.10
N HIS A 44 -16.17 6.07 17.99
CA HIS A 44 -14.99 5.20 17.81
C HIS A 44 -13.83 5.86 17.07
N PHE A 45 -14.12 6.84 16.22
CA PHE A 45 -13.13 7.42 15.30
C PHE A 45 -13.09 8.95 15.34
N GLY A 46 -14.03 9.62 15.98
CA GLY A 46 -14.12 11.08 15.98
C GLY A 46 -14.84 11.64 14.75
N SER A 47 -14.37 11.30 13.55
CA SER A 47 -14.94 11.75 12.28
C SER A 47 -15.00 10.64 11.23
N LYS A 48 -15.75 10.91 10.13
CA LYS A 48 -15.75 10.03 8.95
C LYS A 48 -14.35 10.01 8.31
N GLU A 49 -13.71 11.14 8.24
CA GLU A 49 -12.38 11.30 7.65
C GLU A 49 -11.34 10.44 8.40
N GLU A 50 -11.34 10.47 9.72
CA GLU A 50 -10.45 9.63 10.54
C GLU A 50 -10.71 8.13 10.32
N LEU A 51 -11.99 7.72 10.27
CA LEU A 51 -12.36 6.35 9.94
C LEU A 51 -11.89 5.93 8.54
N MET A 52 -12.13 6.76 7.53
CA MET A 52 -11.72 6.46 6.15
C MET A 52 -10.19 6.39 6.01
N ASN A 53 -9.47 7.30 6.66
CA ASN A 53 -8.01 7.31 6.67
C ASN A 53 -7.44 6.05 7.36
N GLU A 54 -8.06 5.62 8.47
CA GLU A 54 -7.65 4.38 9.13
C GLU A 54 -7.94 3.15 8.25
N ALA A 55 -9.08 3.12 7.56
CA ALA A 55 -9.43 2.05 6.64
C ALA A 55 -8.44 1.96 5.45
N ILE A 56 -8.00 3.10 4.92
CA ILE A 56 -6.95 3.18 3.89
C ILE A 56 -5.63 2.63 4.45
N ALA A 57 -5.21 3.08 5.63
CA ALA A 57 -3.95 2.63 6.25
C ALA A 57 -3.96 1.11 6.51
N GLU A 58 -5.08 0.53 6.97
CA GLU A 58 -5.23 -0.93 7.10
C GLU A 58 -5.14 -1.63 5.74
N GLY A 59 -5.83 -1.11 4.73
CA GLY A 59 -5.79 -1.67 3.38
C GLY A 59 -4.38 -1.71 2.81
N PHE A 60 -3.58 -0.68 3.05
CA PHE A 60 -2.17 -0.64 2.64
C PHE A 60 -1.30 -1.60 3.44
N ARG A 61 -1.52 -1.74 4.74
CA ARG A 61 -0.80 -2.76 5.54
C ARG A 61 -1.09 -4.16 5.01
N ASP A 62 -2.37 -4.50 4.81
CA ASP A 62 -2.77 -5.80 4.24
C ASP A 62 -2.13 -6.05 2.86
N TRP A 63 -2.07 -5.01 2.03
CA TRP A 63 -1.43 -5.08 0.71
C TRP A 63 0.08 -5.33 0.82
N ALA A 64 0.76 -4.56 1.68
CA ALA A 64 2.19 -4.70 1.92
C ALA A 64 2.54 -6.07 2.54
N ASP A 65 1.74 -6.57 3.47
CA ASP A 65 1.93 -7.86 4.11
C ASP A 65 1.77 -9.02 3.13
N ARG A 66 0.78 -8.95 2.22
CA ARG A 66 0.63 -9.94 1.14
C ARG A 66 1.84 -9.97 0.22
N PHE A 67 2.33 -8.79 -0.15
CA PHE A 67 3.51 -8.68 -0.99
C PHE A 67 4.77 -9.18 -0.28
N ALA A 68 4.96 -8.83 0.99
CA ALA A 68 6.07 -9.32 1.81
C ALA A 68 6.05 -10.84 1.99
N THR A 69 4.86 -11.41 2.21
CA THR A 69 4.69 -12.87 2.31
C THR A 69 5.10 -13.56 1.01
N LEU A 70 4.65 -13.04 -0.12
CA LEU A 70 5.05 -13.57 -1.44
C LEU A 70 6.58 -13.55 -1.60
N ILE A 71 7.22 -12.42 -1.32
CA ILE A 71 8.70 -12.31 -1.43
C ILE A 71 9.40 -13.30 -0.50
N SER A 72 8.89 -13.49 0.72
CA SER A 72 9.45 -14.44 1.69
C SER A 72 9.35 -15.88 1.18
N ASP A 73 8.19 -16.26 0.62
CA ASP A 73 7.95 -17.62 0.10
C ASP A 73 8.86 -17.94 -1.11
N ILE A 74 9.14 -16.94 -1.93
CA ILE A 74 10.01 -17.06 -3.11
C ILE A 74 11.50 -16.96 -2.74
N GLY A 75 11.82 -16.30 -1.62
CA GLY A 75 13.19 -15.88 -1.27
C GLY A 75 14.23 -17.00 -1.32
N ALA A 76 13.83 -18.22 -0.98
CA ALA A 76 14.71 -19.40 -1.06
C ALA A 76 15.16 -19.77 -2.50
N GLN A 77 14.49 -19.25 -3.53
CA GLN A 77 14.78 -19.53 -4.95
C GLN A 77 15.81 -18.56 -5.54
N GLY A 78 16.20 -17.53 -4.79
CA GLY A 78 17.18 -16.52 -5.20
C GLY A 78 16.60 -15.27 -5.83
N PRO A 79 17.43 -14.23 -6.05
CA PRO A 79 17.00 -12.90 -6.48
C PRO A 79 16.26 -12.89 -7.84
N ASP A 80 16.71 -13.67 -8.80
CA ASP A 80 16.09 -13.77 -10.14
C ASP A 80 14.64 -14.27 -10.04
N ALA A 81 14.41 -15.32 -9.26
CA ALA A 81 13.06 -15.87 -9.06
C ALA A 81 12.13 -14.83 -8.38
N ILE A 82 12.66 -14.06 -7.42
CA ILE A 82 11.91 -12.99 -6.75
C ILE A 82 11.45 -11.96 -7.79
N ILE A 83 12.36 -11.41 -8.59
CA ILE A 83 12.03 -10.39 -9.59
C ILE A 83 10.97 -10.91 -10.57
N ARG A 84 11.16 -12.14 -11.09
CA ARG A 84 10.24 -12.73 -12.08
C ARG A 84 8.84 -13.00 -11.56
N GLN A 85 8.67 -13.22 -10.26
CA GLN A 85 7.37 -13.49 -9.65
C GLN A 85 6.76 -12.24 -9.00
N ALA A 86 7.59 -11.36 -8.40
CA ALA A 86 7.11 -10.17 -7.74
C ALA A 86 6.55 -9.12 -8.70
N ILE A 87 7.16 -8.92 -9.87
CA ILE A 87 6.69 -7.92 -10.83
C ILE A 87 5.27 -8.24 -11.33
N PRO A 88 4.94 -9.43 -11.85
CA PRO A 88 3.57 -9.75 -12.26
C PRO A 88 2.56 -9.67 -11.11
N GLU A 89 2.95 -10.11 -9.92
CA GLU A 89 2.06 -10.08 -8.76
C GLU A 89 1.80 -8.64 -8.29
N PHE A 90 2.80 -7.77 -8.33
CA PHE A 90 2.63 -6.33 -8.07
C PHE A 90 1.57 -5.73 -8.99
N TYR A 91 1.65 -5.99 -10.30
CA TYR A 91 0.66 -5.51 -11.28
C TYR A 91 -0.74 -6.07 -11.03
N ARG A 92 -0.82 -7.35 -10.68
CA ARG A 92 -2.10 -7.98 -10.32
C ARG A 92 -2.72 -7.32 -9.09
N LEU A 93 -1.95 -7.13 -8.04
CA LEU A 93 -2.41 -6.46 -6.81
C LEU A 93 -2.79 -5.00 -7.09
N MET A 94 -2.00 -4.29 -7.87
CA MET A 94 -2.25 -2.90 -8.26
C MET A 94 -3.59 -2.77 -9.02
N SER A 95 -3.85 -3.64 -10.00
CA SER A 95 -5.09 -3.62 -10.77
C SER A 95 -6.34 -3.91 -9.93
N GLN A 96 -6.21 -4.79 -8.93
CA GLN A 96 -7.29 -5.15 -8.01
C GLN A 96 -7.52 -4.12 -6.89
N SER A 97 -6.57 -3.23 -6.63
CA SER A 97 -6.59 -2.31 -5.50
C SER A 97 -6.73 -0.85 -5.92
N ARG A 98 -7.20 -0.56 -7.16
CA ARG A 98 -7.31 0.80 -7.68
C ARG A 98 -8.03 1.77 -6.73
N PRO A 99 -9.20 1.44 -6.13
CA PRO A 99 -9.86 2.36 -5.20
C PRO A 99 -9.02 2.70 -3.96
N LEU A 100 -8.29 1.72 -3.44
CA LEU A 100 -7.37 1.92 -2.33
C LEU A 100 -6.24 2.89 -2.70
N MET A 101 -5.66 2.73 -3.89
CA MET A 101 -4.58 3.60 -4.38
C MET A 101 -5.05 5.04 -4.58
N VAL A 102 -6.25 5.24 -5.15
CA VAL A 102 -6.86 6.58 -5.26
C VAL A 102 -7.06 7.18 -3.88
N GLY A 103 -7.63 6.43 -2.93
CA GLY A 103 -7.81 6.89 -1.55
C GLY A 103 -6.50 7.26 -0.86
N PHE A 104 -5.41 6.55 -1.15
CA PHE A 104 -4.09 6.90 -0.63
C PHE A 104 -3.56 8.23 -1.19
N ILE A 105 -3.70 8.48 -2.49
CA ILE A 105 -3.33 9.76 -3.09
C ILE A 105 -4.16 10.91 -2.47
N ASP A 106 -5.46 10.70 -2.27
CA ASP A 106 -6.32 11.66 -1.58
C ASP A 106 -5.83 11.93 -0.15
N ALA A 107 -5.48 10.88 0.59
CA ALA A 107 -4.92 11.01 1.95
C ALA A 107 -3.58 11.76 1.96
N MET A 108 -2.70 11.50 0.99
CA MET A 108 -1.42 12.23 0.82
C MET A 108 -1.66 13.73 0.61
N THR A 109 -2.63 14.09 -0.23
CA THR A 109 -2.99 15.50 -0.47
C THR A 109 -3.54 16.16 0.79
N GLN A 110 -4.38 15.46 1.55
CA GLN A 110 -4.94 15.97 2.81
C GLN A 110 -3.88 16.12 3.91
N ALA A 111 -2.88 15.24 3.94
CA ALA A 111 -1.79 15.28 4.92
C ALA A 111 -1.01 16.61 4.92
N GLU A 112 -1.04 17.35 3.81
CA GLU A 112 -0.46 18.72 3.77
C GLU A 112 -1.15 19.66 4.77
N HIS A 113 -2.43 19.47 5.02
CA HIS A 113 -3.24 20.31 5.88
C HIS A 113 -3.62 19.68 7.23
N VAL A 114 -3.43 18.36 7.38
CA VAL A 114 -3.83 17.59 8.58
C VAL A 114 -2.59 16.94 9.22
N PRO A 115 -1.99 17.58 10.28
CA PRO A 115 -0.74 17.08 10.86
C PRO A 115 -0.82 15.63 11.38
N VAL A 116 -1.95 15.23 11.94
CA VAL A 116 -2.14 13.84 12.45
C VAL A 116 -2.08 12.84 11.31
N LEU A 117 -2.72 13.13 10.17
CA LEU A 117 -2.68 12.28 8.99
C LEU A 117 -1.27 12.20 8.40
N ARG A 118 -0.55 13.33 8.37
CA ARG A 118 0.86 13.35 7.94
C ARG A 118 1.72 12.41 8.78
N GLU A 119 1.57 12.44 10.12
CA GLU A 119 2.32 11.56 11.01
C GLU A 119 1.97 10.08 10.79
N GLN A 120 0.69 9.76 10.58
CA GLN A 120 0.23 8.40 10.26
C GLN A 120 0.85 7.89 8.96
N LEU A 121 0.85 8.69 7.90
CA LEU A 121 1.48 8.33 6.63
C LEU A 121 3.01 8.22 6.74
N ALA A 122 3.64 9.13 7.49
CA ALA A 122 5.08 9.07 7.76
C ALA A 122 5.46 7.77 8.49
N GLU A 123 4.67 7.36 9.49
CA GLU A 123 4.86 6.10 10.20
C GLU A 123 4.67 4.90 9.24
N GLN A 124 3.65 4.94 8.39
CA GLN A 124 3.44 3.90 7.37
C GLN A 124 4.65 3.76 6.44
N TYR A 125 5.22 4.88 5.97
CA TYR A 125 6.44 4.86 5.14
C TYR A 125 7.66 4.35 5.91
N ARG A 126 7.79 4.68 7.21
CA ARG A 126 8.87 4.12 8.06
C ARG A 126 8.78 2.60 8.15
N GLN A 127 7.58 2.08 8.39
CA GLN A 127 7.32 0.63 8.46
C GLN A 127 7.58 -0.06 7.12
N SER A 128 7.08 0.51 6.02
CA SER A 128 7.30 -0.02 4.67
C SER A 128 8.80 -0.05 4.31
N ARG A 129 9.56 1.01 4.64
CA ARG A 129 11.02 1.02 4.44
C ARG A 129 11.73 -0.02 5.29
N ALA A 130 11.35 -0.19 6.54
CA ALA A 130 11.94 -1.20 7.42
C ALA A 130 11.69 -2.62 6.89
N SER A 131 10.46 -2.92 6.47
CA SER A 131 10.09 -4.21 5.86
C SER A 131 10.88 -4.47 4.57
N ALA A 132 10.92 -3.49 3.67
CA ALA A 132 11.68 -3.59 2.42
C ALA A 132 13.19 -3.74 2.69
N SER A 133 13.74 -3.02 3.67
CA SER A 133 15.16 -3.14 4.06
C SER A 133 15.50 -4.53 4.59
N GLY A 134 14.61 -5.12 5.39
CA GLY A 134 14.77 -6.50 5.86
C GLY A 134 14.81 -7.51 4.71
N MET A 135 13.87 -7.40 3.74
CA MET A 135 13.84 -8.24 2.55
C MET A 135 15.10 -8.06 1.68
N ILE A 136 15.48 -6.81 1.39
CA ILE A 136 16.66 -6.48 0.60
C ILE A 136 17.92 -7.01 1.25
N THR A 137 18.06 -6.88 2.57
CA THR A 137 19.21 -7.43 3.32
C THR A 137 19.26 -8.95 3.26
N GLY A 138 18.11 -9.61 3.32
CA GLY A 138 18.02 -11.07 3.19
C GLY A 138 18.48 -11.58 1.81
N ILE A 139 18.26 -10.79 0.75
CA ILE A 139 18.55 -11.18 -0.64
C ILE A 139 19.96 -10.72 -1.08
N LEU A 140 20.30 -9.47 -0.79
CA LEU A 140 21.47 -8.76 -1.33
C LEU A 140 22.47 -8.33 -0.23
N GLY A 141 22.28 -8.77 1.02
CA GLY A 141 23.08 -8.31 2.15
C GLY A 141 24.60 -8.41 1.94
N PRO A 142 25.17 -9.55 1.48
CA PRO A 142 26.59 -9.66 1.19
C PRO A 142 27.07 -8.64 0.15
N GLN A 143 26.36 -8.49 -0.97
CA GLN A 143 26.72 -7.58 -2.06
C GLN A 143 26.65 -6.10 -1.61
N LEU A 144 25.62 -5.76 -0.83
CA LEU A 144 25.46 -4.40 -0.28
C LEU A 144 26.59 -4.09 0.72
N SER A 145 26.96 -5.06 1.57
CA SER A 145 28.05 -4.91 2.52
C SER A 145 29.41 -4.70 1.83
N GLU A 146 29.69 -5.47 0.78
CA GLU A 146 30.91 -5.30 -0.03
C GLU A 146 30.96 -3.94 -0.74
N ALA A 147 29.79 -3.44 -1.20
CA ALA A 147 29.69 -2.15 -1.84
C ALA A 147 29.63 -0.97 -0.86
N GLY A 148 29.54 -1.21 0.45
CA GLY A 148 29.37 -0.18 1.47
C GLY A 148 28.04 0.58 1.37
N LEU A 149 26.99 -0.06 0.85
CA LEU A 149 25.68 0.52 0.64
C LEU A 149 24.73 0.21 1.80
N ASP A 150 23.99 1.24 2.24
CA ASP A 150 22.93 1.09 3.25
C ASP A 150 21.67 0.52 2.61
N PRO A 151 21.15 -0.65 3.06
CA PRO A 151 19.89 -1.21 2.59
C PRO A 151 18.70 -0.24 2.65
N THR A 152 18.71 0.71 3.58
CA THR A 152 17.65 1.73 3.74
C THR A 152 17.55 2.65 2.54
N VAL A 153 18.68 3.00 1.92
CA VAL A 153 18.69 3.83 0.69
C VAL A 153 18.03 3.08 -0.46
N LEU A 154 18.40 1.81 -0.64
CA LEU A 154 17.80 0.98 -1.69
C LEU A 154 16.30 0.75 -1.46
N SER A 155 15.88 0.58 -0.20
CA SER A 155 14.46 0.49 0.17
C SER A 155 13.69 1.74 -0.19
N SER A 156 14.27 2.91 0.05
CA SER A 156 13.64 4.19 -0.30
C SER A 156 13.49 4.36 -1.82
N LEU A 157 14.50 3.96 -2.59
CA LEU A 157 14.43 3.94 -4.06
C LEU A 157 13.38 2.95 -4.57
N PHE A 158 13.30 1.77 -3.98
CA PHE A 158 12.29 0.78 -4.32
C PHE A 158 10.87 1.33 -4.09
N LEU A 159 10.59 1.92 -2.93
CA LEU A 159 9.29 2.53 -2.67
C LEU A 159 8.98 3.67 -3.64
N ALA A 160 9.96 4.53 -3.96
CA ALA A 160 9.76 5.60 -4.93
C ALA A 160 9.41 5.08 -6.34
N LEU A 161 9.99 3.94 -6.76
CA LEU A 161 9.62 3.28 -8.01
C LEU A 161 8.20 2.73 -7.97
N VAL A 162 7.82 2.07 -6.87
CA VAL A 162 6.46 1.55 -6.65
C VAL A 162 5.44 2.69 -6.69
N ASP A 163 5.68 3.76 -5.93
CA ASP A 163 4.80 4.93 -5.89
C ASP A 163 4.68 5.58 -7.28
N GLY A 164 5.79 5.73 -7.99
CA GLY A 164 5.81 6.28 -9.34
C GLY A 164 5.03 5.43 -10.35
N LEU A 165 5.17 4.11 -10.30
CA LEU A 165 4.40 3.19 -11.17
C LEU A 165 2.91 3.24 -10.85
N VAL A 166 2.54 3.27 -9.57
CA VAL A 166 1.14 3.43 -9.15
C VAL A 166 0.55 4.73 -9.68
N MET A 167 1.25 5.85 -9.55
CA MET A 167 0.78 7.13 -10.05
C MET A 167 0.59 7.14 -11.57
N GLN A 168 1.54 6.60 -12.33
CA GLN A 168 1.43 6.46 -13.79
C GLN A 168 0.23 5.60 -14.16
N TYR A 169 0.07 4.44 -13.52
CA TYR A 169 -1.04 3.53 -13.77
C TYR A 169 -2.41 4.16 -13.45
N LEU A 170 -2.52 4.98 -12.42
CA LEU A 170 -3.77 5.66 -12.09
C LEU A 170 -4.15 6.70 -13.15
N VAL A 171 -3.17 7.35 -13.78
CA VAL A 171 -3.36 8.40 -14.79
C VAL A 171 -3.57 7.79 -16.18
N ASP A 172 -2.69 6.88 -16.59
CA ASP A 172 -2.70 6.27 -17.91
C ASP A 172 -2.24 4.80 -17.83
N PRO A 173 -3.19 3.86 -17.59
CA PRO A 173 -2.86 2.44 -17.48
C PRO A 173 -2.26 1.85 -18.76
N GLU A 174 -2.62 2.39 -19.95
CA GLU A 174 -2.20 1.86 -21.24
C GLU A 174 -0.76 2.30 -21.58
N ALA A 175 -0.35 3.50 -21.15
CA ALA A 175 1.00 4.00 -21.36
C ALA A 175 1.98 3.59 -20.24
N THR A 176 1.49 3.07 -19.12
CA THR A 176 2.35 2.55 -18.05
C THR A 176 3.05 1.27 -18.52
N PRO A 177 4.39 1.15 -18.34
CA PRO A 177 5.09 -0.09 -18.67
C PRO A 177 4.41 -1.31 -18.09
N SER A 178 4.25 -2.36 -18.85
CA SER A 178 3.65 -3.62 -18.41
C SER A 178 4.63 -4.44 -17.54
N ALA A 179 4.12 -5.49 -16.89
CA ALA A 179 4.99 -6.44 -16.20
C ALA A 179 6.00 -7.10 -17.14
N GLU A 180 5.61 -7.36 -18.40
CA GLU A 180 6.48 -7.94 -19.44
C GLU A 180 7.59 -6.96 -19.84
N ASP A 181 7.28 -5.67 -19.98
CA ASP A 181 8.27 -4.64 -20.28
C ASP A 181 9.33 -4.53 -19.18
N LEU A 182 8.91 -4.55 -17.89
CA LEU A 182 9.84 -4.49 -16.77
C LEU A 182 10.69 -5.77 -16.66
N LEU A 183 10.13 -6.94 -16.94
CA LEU A 183 10.90 -8.18 -17.01
C LEU A 183 11.86 -8.18 -18.20
N GLY A 184 11.45 -7.62 -19.34
CA GLY A 184 12.31 -7.39 -20.49
C GLY A 184 13.51 -6.51 -20.14
N LEU A 185 13.27 -5.38 -19.48
CA LEU A 185 14.32 -4.49 -18.98
C LEU A 185 15.25 -5.21 -18.00
N TYR A 186 14.69 -5.96 -17.04
CA TYR A 186 15.47 -6.75 -16.11
C TYR A 186 16.42 -7.73 -16.84
N ASN A 187 15.93 -8.45 -17.84
CA ASN A 187 16.76 -9.40 -18.62
C ASN A 187 17.92 -8.72 -19.38
N VAL A 188 17.78 -7.45 -19.71
CA VAL A 188 18.87 -6.67 -20.34
C VAL A 188 19.90 -6.19 -19.33
N LEU A 189 19.47 -5.87 -18.11
CA LEU A 189 20.31 -5.31 -17.04
C LEU A 189 20.92 -6.36 -16.12
N ALA A 190 20.29 -7.52 -16.01
CA ALA A 190 20.81 -8.64 -15.22
C ALA A 190 22.04 -9.25 -15.95
N PRO A 191 23.13 -9.53 -15.21
CA PRO A 191 24.34 -10.11 -15.77
C PRO A 191 24.15 -11.56 -16.24
#